data_6203008d5ad003e109141ff984318de2
#
_entry.id   6203008d5ad003e109141ff984318de2
#
_cell.length_a   1.000
_cell.length_b   1.000
_cell.length_c   1.000
_cell.angle_alpha   90.00
_cell.angle_beta   90.00
_cell.angle_gamma   90.00
#
_symmetry.space_group_name_H-M   'P 1'
#
loop_
_entity.id
_entity.type
_entity.pdbx_description
1 polymer ?
#
loop_
_entity_poly.entity_id
_entity_poly.type
_entity_poly.pdbx_seq_one_letter_code
_entity_poly.pdbx_strand_id
1 'polypeptide(L)'
;MLGKLSFTFNKIRKDYVQMLVGRKRPSWAPVKRNLVRVPHHAGALFLNTETEERRIDVPLVIKAKKDMADLQKVKEDLADWLYTEQPAELVFDDELDRTYLALIDGSVDLDEIINRGKGVITFVCPMPYKLGKQNTHTFSQKGATEVKTSFINQGNIEAPPIIEIEAQKPSTFLDVWFGEGPYNRDYFRIGYPLKTEQLPVERNQRLIWDEMATTVGWSKVSSMEDGNPVGEMKSDKYQFFCSDFGTSTGKGWHGAAVKKNIPGGPVQDFIM
;
A
#
# COMPACT_ATOMS: atom_id res chain seq x y z
N MET A 1 50.59 9.41 1.38
CA MET A 1 49.85 10.47 0.70
C MET A 1 48.39 10.36 1.16
N LEU A 2 47.89 11.32 1.92
CA LEU A 2 46.48 11.40 2.21
C LEU A 2 45.77 11.65 0.85
N GLY A 3 45.00 10.65 0.38
CA GLY A 3 44.23 10.75 -0.85
C GLY A 3 43.32 11.95 -0.79
N LYS A 4 43.07 12.59 -1.93
CA LYS A 4 42.13 13.68 -2.02
C LYS A 4 40.73 13.16 -1.65
N LEU A 5 40.26 13.48 -0.45
CA LEU A 5 38.91 13.15 -0.02
C LEU A 5 37.88 13.88 -0.89
N SER A 6 36.89 13.15 -1.35
CA SER A 6 35.75 13.66 -2.12
C SER A 6 34.48 12.90 -1.73
N PHE A 7 33.45 13.01 -2.51
CA PHE A 7 32.20 12.29 -2.36
C PHE A 7 31.66 11.88 -3.73
N THR A 8 30.81 10.90 -3.70
CA THR A 8 29.99 10.45 -4.84
C THR A 8 28.56 10.88 -4.59
N PHE A 9 27.94 11.56 -5.53
CA PHE A 9 26.54 11.96 -5.47
C PHE A 9 25.81 11.48 -6.72
N ASN A 10 24.64 10.88 -6.54
CA ASN A 10 23.85 10.27 -7.60
C ASN A 10 24.70 9.33 -8.49
N LYS A 11 25.53 8.49 -7.86
CA LYS A 11 26.46 7.55 -8.51
C LYS A 11 27.56 8.18 -9.36
N ILE A 12 27.66 9.51 -9.39
CA ILE A 12 28.66 10.25 -10.13
C ILE A 12 29.68 10.85 -9.16
N ARG A 13 30.95 10.76 -9.52
CA ARG A 13 32.06 11.39 -8.82
C ARG A 13 32.77 12.35 -9.78
N LYS A 14 33.06 13.57 -9.31
CA LYS A 14 33.77 14.58 -10.09
C LYS A 14 35.21 14.78 -9.58
N ASP A 15 36.17 14.66 -10.47
CA ASP A 15 37.60 14.75 -10.13
C ASP A 15 38.06 16.18 -9.77
N TYR A 16 37.32 17.20 -10.23
CA TYR A 16 37.61 18.58 -9.94
C TYR A 16 37.13 19.03 -8.56
N VAL A 17 36.34 18.18 -7.85
CA VAL A 17 35.85 18.45 -6.50
C VAL A 17 36.75 17.82 -5.45
N GLN A 18 37.19 18.61 -4.49
CA GLN A 18 37.93 18.14 -3.34
C GLN A 18 37.30 18.69 -2.06
N MET A 19 37.00 17.80 -1.10
CA MET A 19 36.54 18.20 0.23
C MET A 19 37.70 18.79 1.04
N LEU A 20 37.36 19.79 1.83
CA LEU A 20 38.27 20.43 2.77
C LEU A 20 38.04 19.89 4.20
N VAL A 21 38.95 20.23 5.08
CA VAL A 21 38.83 20.00 6.52
C VAL A 21 37.72 20.88 7.10
N GLY A 22 37.04 20.42 8.13
CA GLY A 22 35.99 21.20 8.81
C GLY A 22 34.58 20.86 8.40
N ARG A 23 34.35 19.69 7.80
CA ARG A 23 32.99 19.17 7.57
C ARG A 23 32.22 19.09 8.86
N LYS A 24 30.96 19.55 8.81
CA LYS A 24 30.01 19.38 9.91
C LYS A 24 29.04 18.26 9.55
N ARG A 25 29.34 17.07 10.00
CA ARG A 25 28.50 15.89 9.84
C ARG A 25 28.04 15.43 11.22
N PRO A 26 26.78 15.69 11.60
CA PRO A 26 26.26 15.29 12.91
C PRO A 26 26.44 13.78 13.16
N SER A 27 26.87 13.41 14.36
CA SER A 27 27.09 12.00 14.72
C SER A 27 25.79 11.21 14.81
N TRP A 28 24.71 11.86 15.18
CA TRP A 28 23.36 11.29 15.20
C TRP A 28 22.38 12.17 14.47
N ALA A 29 21.20 11.65 14.16
CA ALA A 29 20.10 12.41 13.59
C ALA A 29 19.65 13.50 14.56
N PRO A 30 19.35 14.73 14.09
CA PRO A 30 18.84 15.79 14.96
C PRO A 30 17.58 15.35 15.67
N VAL A 31 17.51 15.69 16.96
CA VAL A 31 16.41 15.26 17.84
C VAL A 31 15.80 16.50 18.48
N LYS A 32 14.49 16.66 18.31
CA LYS A 32 13.69 17.69 18.96
C LYS A 32 12.88 17.07 20.08
N ARG A 33 12.93 17.71 21.26
CA ARG A 33 12.16 17.33 22.41
C ARG A 33 11.01 18.32 22.62
N ASN A 34 9.78 17.87 22.49
CA ASN A 34 8.61 18.68 22.74
C ASN A 34 8.27 18.68 24.23
N LEU A 35 8.36 19.85 24.84
CA LEU A 35 8.20 20.05 26.27
C LEU A 35 7.11 21.09 26.55
N VAL A 36 6.25 20.82 27.52
CA VAL A 36 5.22 21.75 27.98
C VAL A 36 5.59 22.26 29.35
N ARG A 37 5.60 23.59 29.54
CA ARG A 37 5.81 24.24 30.82
C ARG A 37 4.46 24.61 31.43
N VAL A 38 4.24 24.17 32.67
CA VAL A 38 3.05 24.53 33.43
C VAL A 38 3.42 25.67 34.41
N PRO A 39 2.69 26.79 34.43
CA PRO A 39 2.94 27.87 35.35
C PRO A 39 2.95 27.36 36.82
N HIS A 40 3.84 27.89 37.63
CA HIS A 40 4.05 27.52 39.03
C HIS A 40 4.49 26.07 39.30
N HIS A 41 4.84 25.31 38.23
CA HIS A 41 5.41 23.97 38.36
C HIS A 41 6.90 24.01 37.98
N ALA A 42 7.75 23.38 38.79
CA ALA A 42 9.19 23.29 38.49
C ALA A 42 9.44 22.34 37.30
N GLY A 43 10.24 22.81 36.32
CA GLY A 43 10.60 22.02 35.17
C GLY A 43 9.61 22.09 34.02
N ALA A 44 9.55 21.01 33.22
CA ALA A 44 8.66 20.89 32.09
C ALA A 44 8.21 19.41 31.91
N LEU A 45 7.01 19.24 31.43
CA LEU A 45 6.49 17.92 31.05
C LEU A 45 7.00 17.53 29.68
N PHE A 46 7.56 16.34 29.56
CA PHE A 46 7.96 15.75 28.28
C PHE A 46 6.73 15.21 27.55
N LEU A 47 6.50 15.63 26.31
CA LEU A 47 5.42 15.12 25.46
C LEU A 47 5.92 14.01 24.55
N ASN A 48 6.82 14.35 23.64
CA ASN A 48 7.34 13.41 22.66
C ASN A 48 8.73 13.83 22.16
N THR A 49 9.29 12.96 21.33
CA THR A 49 10.55 13.19 20.62
C THR A 49 10.29 13.08 19.12
N GLU A 50 10.78 14.03 18.37
CA GLU A 50 10.78 14.03 16.92
C GLU A 50 12.23 13.94 16.41
N THR A 51 12.43 13.23 15.34
CA THR A 51 13.71 13.18 14.62
C THR A 51 13.56 14.05 13.38
N GLU A 52 14.40 15.07 13.29
CA GLU A 52 14.37 16.04 12.20
C GLU A 52 15.31 15.62 11.05
N GLU A 53 15.23 16.31 9.91
CA GLU A 53 16.14 16.09 8.79
C GLU A 53 17.60 16.34 9.21
N ARG A 54 18.50 15.59 8.61
CA ARG A 54 19.94 15.78 8.84
C ARG A 54 20.52 16.76 7.83
N ARG A 55 21.25 17.75 8.32
CA ARG A 55 22.02 18.70 7.51
C ARG A 55 23.51 18.37 7.59
N ILE A 56 24.18 18.38 6.43
CA ILE A 56 25.60 18.07 6.32
C ILE A 56 26.29 19.20 5.55
N ASP A 57 27.10 19.96 6.25
CA ASP A 57 27.89 21.03 5.63
C ASP A 57 29.24 20.48 5.14
N VAL A 58 29.49 20.63 3.86
CA VAL A 58 30.67 20.10 3.18
C VAL A 58 31.48 21.27 2.60
N PRO A 59 32.52 21.72 3.30
CA PRO A 59 33.48 22.65 2.72
C PRO A 59 34.26 21.96 1.61
N LEU A 60 34.28 22.61 0.44
CA LEU A 60 34.94 22.05 -0.73
C LEU A 60 35.72 23.09 -1.50
N VAL A 61 36.61 22.65 -2.35
CA VAL A 61 37.28 23.42 -3.38
C VAL A 61 37.04 22.75 -4.73
N ILE A 62 36.66 23.53 -5.70
CA ILE A 62 36.65 23.13 -7.11
C ILE A 62 37.86 23.70 -7.81
N LYS A 63 38.40 22.98 -8.78
CA LYS A 63 39.59 23.35 -9.49
C LYS A 63 39.37 23.21 -10.99
N ALA A 64 39.45 24.34 -11.69
CA ALA A 64 39.51 24.37 -13.14
C ALA A 64 40.91 24.06 -13.67
N LYS A 65 41.00 23.67 -14.92
CA LYS A 65 42.28 23.29 -15.56
C LYS A 65 43.10 24.49 -15.99
N LYS A 66 42.49 25.55 -16.42
CA LYS A 66 43.15 26.68 -17.06
C LYS A 66 42.91 28.01 -16.33
N ASP A 67 41.79 28.65 -16.51
CA ASP A 67 41.51 30.03 -16.17
C ASP A 67 40.11 30.24 -15.56
N MET A 68 39.73 31.50 -15.37
CA MET A 68 38.41 31.87 -14.82
C MET A 68 37.25 31.46 -15.72
N ALA A 69 37.42 31.49 -17.05
CA ALA A 69 36.36 31.07 -17.97
C ALA A 69 36.10 29.57 -17.88
N ASP A 70 37.16 28.78 -17.67
CA ASP A 70 37.09 27.36 -17.43
C ASP A 70 36.45 27.07 -16.05
N LEU A 71 36.71 27.93 -15.04
CA LEU A 71 36.08 27.82 -13.72
C LEU A 71 34.55 28.02 -13.80
N GLN A 72 34.04 28.95 -14.61
CA GLN A 72 32.60 29.13 -14.75
C GLN A 72 31.93 27.88 -15.34
N LYS A 73 32.52 27.23 -16.33
CA LYS A 73 32.03 25.97 -16.89
C LYS A 73 31.99 24.83 -15.83
N VAL A 74 33.03 24.80 -14.99
CA VAL A 74 33.07 23.80 -13.87
C VAL A 74 31.98 24.09 -12.84
N LYS A 75 31.64 25.39 -12.60
CA LYS A 75 30.51 25.74 -11.71
C LYS A 75 29.17 25.34 -12.29
N GLU A 76 28.97 25.56 -13.60
CA GLU A 76 27.75 25.08 -14.30
C GLU A 76 27.60 23.55 -14.22
N ASP A 77 28.68 22.82 -14.52
CA ASP A 77 28.69 21.35 -14.39
C ASP A 77 28.48 20.88 -12.94
N LEU A 78 28.97 21.64 -11.96
CA LEU A 78 28.72 21.36 -10.54
C LEU A 78 27.24 21.54 -10.19
N ALA A 79 26.61 22.59 -10.69
CA ALA A 79 25.19 22.87 -10.46
C ALA A 79 24.30 21.79 -11.09
N ASP A 80 24.55 21.46 -12.35
CA ASP A 80 23.83 20.39 -13.05
C ASP A 80 23.97 19.02 -12.37
N TRP A 81 25.16 18.73 -11.85
CA TRP A 81 25.41 17.48 -11.15
C TRP A 81 24.71 17.38 -9.80
N LEU A 82 24.70 18.46 -9.01
CA LEU A 82 24.20 18.47 -7.64
C LEU A 82 22.69 18.71 -7.56
N TYR A 83 22.10 19.32 -8.59
CA TYR A 83 20.67 19.55 -8.60
C TYR A 83 19.90 18.27 -8.93
N THR A 84 19.03 17.86 -8.03
CA THR A 84 18.12 16.70 -8.22
C THR A 84 16.76 17.03 -7.62
N GLU A 85 15.68 16.60 -8.29
CA GLU A 85 14.31 16.80 -7.79
C GLU A 85 13.95 15.83 -6.67
N GLN A 86 14.63 14.70 -6.61
CA GLN A 86 14.42 13.66 -5.60
C GLN A 86 15.71 13.39 -4.83
N PRO A 87 15.60 12.92 -3.56
CA PRO A 87 16.78 12.55 -2.80
C PRO A 87 17.63 11.53 -3.54
N ALA A 88 18.92 11.82 -3.67
CA ALA A 88 19.89 10.97 -4.35
C ALA A 88 20.94 10.42 -3.38
N GLU A 89 21.60 9.34 -3.80
CA GLU A 89 22.63 8.68 -3.01
C GLU A 89 23.86 9.57 -2.85
N LEU A 90 24.24 9.85 -1.60
CA LEU A 90 25.45 10.55 -1.23
C LEU A 90 26.36 9.61 -0.44
N VAL A 91 27.55 9.35 -0.94
CA VAL A 91 28.56 8.49 -0.33
C VAL A 91 29.87 9.29 -0.18
N PHE A 92 30.42 9.30 1.02
CA PHE A 92 31.70 9.95 1.29
C PHE A 92 32.86 8.95 1.17
N ASP A 93 34.01 9.40 0.66
CA ASP A 93 35.19 8.54 0.49
C ASP A 93 35.75 7.98 1.82
N ASP A 94 35.45 8.61 2.94
CA ASP A 94 35.86 8.16 4.27
C ASP A 94 34.83 7.23 4.95
N GLU A 95 33.69 6.94 4.28
CA GLU A 95 32.63 6.09 4.82
C GLU A 95 31.89 5.38 3.66
N LEU A 96 32.62 4.59 2.88
CA LEU A 96 32.12 3.93 1.67
C LEU A 96 31.03 2.88 1.94
N ASP A 97 30.92 2.41 3.15
CA ASP A 97 29.94 1.41 3.59
C ASP A 97 28.62 2.04 4.05
N ARG A 98 28.48 3.35 3.95
CA ARG A 98 27.30 4.10 4.34
C ARG A 98 26.85 5.05 3.24
N THR A 99 25.54 5.07 3.00
CA THR A 99 24.89 5.93 2.03
C THR A 99 23.90 6.85 2.74
N TYR A 100 23.87 8.11 2.34
CA TYR A 100 22.85 9.06 2.72
C TYR A 100 21.94 9.30 1.52
N LEU A 101 20.64 9.48 1.75
CA LEU A 101 19.72 10.00 0.75
C LEU A 101 19.61 11.52 0.94
N ALA A 102 20.16 12.28 0.03
CA ALA A 102 20.38 13.69 0.20
C ALA A 102 19.92 14.53 -1.00
N LEU A 103 19.59 15.77 -0.72
CA LEU A 103 19.35 16.85 -1.68
C LEU A 103 20.32 17.97 -1.39
N ILE A 104 20.68 18.75 -2.40
CA ILE A 104 21.37 20.00 -2.18
C ILE A 104 20.40 21.05 -1.58
N ASP A 105 20.84 21.83 -0.61
CA ASP A 105 20.03 22.88 0.02
C ASP A 105 20.71 24.24 -0.11
N GLY A 106 19.92 25.26 -0.43
CA GLY A 106 20.36 26.63 -0.56
C GLY A 106 21.18 26.91 -1.83
N SER A 107 21.90 28.02 -1.79
CA SER A 107 22.84 28.45 -2.84
C SER A 107 24.28 28.23 -2.39
N VAL A 108 25.16 28.08 -3.33
CA VAL A 108 26.61 27.98 -3.07
C VAL A 108 27.32 29.21 -3.57
N ASP A 109 27.79 30.03 -2.65
CA ASP A 109 28.71 31.12 -2.95
C ASP A 109 30.14 30.58 -2.87
N LEU A 110 30.83 30.60 -4.00
CA LEU A 110 32.22 30.17 -4.09
C LEU A 110 33.14 31.39 -4.14
N ASP A 111 34.03 31.47 -3.16
CA ASP A 111 35.15 32.41 -3.21
C ASP A 111 36.08 32.04 -4.38
N GLU A 112 36.13 32.89 -5.40
CA GLU A 112 36.86 32.62 -6.64
C GLU A 112 38.26 33.17 -6.58
N ILE A 113 39.25 32.33 -6.86
CA ILE A 113 40.67 32.73 -6.97
C ILE A 113 41.21 32.07 -8.24
N ILE A 114 41.41 32.89 -9.30
CA ILE A 114 41.98 32.50 -10.60
C ILE A 114 41.28 31.25 -11.20
N ASN A 115 41.74 30.05 -10.84
CA ASN A 115 41.19 28.78 -11.36
C ASN A 115 40.64 27.90 -10.25
N ARG A 116 40.29 28.46 -9.10
CA ARG A 116 39.75 27.73 -7.95
C ARG A 116 38.55 28.47 -7.38
N GLY A 117 37.53 27.69 -7.03
CA GLY A 117 36.40 28.15 -6.23
C GLY A 117 36.40 27.42 -4.90
N LYS A 118 36.27 28.12 -3.77
CA LYS A 118 36.16 27.55 -2.43
C LYS A 118 34.83 27.97 -1.82
N GLY A 119 34.14 27.03 -1.23
CA GLY A 119 32.86 27.31 -0.55
C GLY A 119 32.39 26.14 0.31
N VAL A 120 31.17 26.28 0.80
CA VAL A 120 30.50 25.25 1.57
C VAL A 120 29.19 24.90 0.87
N ILE A 121 28.96 23.64 0.64
CA ILE A 121 27.66 23.14 0.20
C ILE A 121 26.96 22.45 1.35
N THR A 122 25.65 22.58 1.42
CA THR A 122 24.83 21.95 2.44
C THR A 122 23.95 20.90 1.78
N PHE A 123 24.07 19.69 2.25
CA PHE A 123 23.15 18.60 1.91
C PHE A 123 22.11 18.46 2.99
N VAL A 124 20.85 18.33 2.59
CA VAL A 124 19.73 17.96 3.44
C VAL A 124 19.35 16.51 3.17
N CYS A 125 19.31 15.72 4.22
CA CYS A 125 18.86 14.33 4.19
C CYS A 125 17.48 14.25 4.85
N PRO A 126 16.37 14.21 4.07
CA PRO A 126 15.02 14.07 4.63
C PRO A 126 14.88 12.81 5.47
N MET A 127 15.50 11.72 5.04
CA MET A 127 15.71 10.53 5.86
C MET A 127 17.04 10.69 6.63
N PRO A 128 16.99 10.92 7.94
CA PRO A 128 18.16 11.36 8.70
C PRO A 128 19.15 10.24 9.02
N TYR A 129 18.79 9.00 8.66
CA TYR A 129 19.58 7.82 8.95
C TYR A 129 20.58 7.48 7.85
N LYS A 130 21.67 6.82 8.22
CA LYS A 130 22.60 6.25 7.27
C LYS A 130 22.11 4.87 6.84
N LEU A 131 22.07 4.65 5.55
CA LEU A 131 21.80 3.34 5.00
C LEU A 131 23.08 2.51 4.95
N GLY A 132 23.01 1.31 5.44
CA GLY A 132 24.05 0.30 5.26
C GLY A 132 23.96 -0.38 3.90
N LYS A 133 24.78 -1.39 3.69
CA LYS A 133 24.68 -2.20 2.49
C LYS A 133 23.32 -2.90 2.42
N GLN A 134 22.68 -2.81 1.28
CA GLN A 134 21.45 -3.55 1.02
C GLN A 134 21.72 -5.04 1.01
N ASN A 135 20.99 -5.80 1.81
CA ASN A 135 21.01 -7.24 1.80
C ASN A 135 19.75 -7.74 1.09
N THR A 136 19.90 -8.56 0.08
CA THR A 136 18.80 -9.18 -0.65
C THR A 136 18.85 -10.69 -0.40
N HIS A 137 17.72 -11.23 0.02
CA HIS A 137 17.54 -12.66 0.20
C HIS A 137 16.52 -13.15 -0.82
N THR A 138 16.96 -13.99 -1.73
CA THR A 138 16.07 -14.59 -2.72
C THR A 138 15.81 -16.04 -2.34
N PHE A 139 14.57 -16.44 -2.31
CA PHE A 139 14.18 -17.83 -2.08
C PHE A 139 13.08 -18.22 -3.06
N SER A 140 13.20 -19.42 -3.58
CA SER A 140 12.17 -20.02 -4.41
C SER A 140 11.92 -21.43 -3.91
N GLN A 141 10.66 -21.80 -3.78
CA GLN A 141 10.31 -23.14 -3.35
C GLN A 141 9.19 -23.67 -4.26
N LYS A 142 9.55 -24.62 -5.12
CA LYS A 142 8.57 -25.28 -5.99
C LYS A 142 7.63 -26.17 -5.18
N GLY A 143 6.33 -25.95 -5.33
CA GLY A 143 5.30 -26.83 -4.77
C GLY A 143 5.01 -26.65 -3.29
N ALA A 144 5.63 -25.69 -2.61
CA ALA A 144 5.31 -25.38 -1.23
C ALA A 144 4.10 -24.44 -1.13
N THR A 145 3.25 -24.71 -0.16
CA THR A 145 2.15 -23.82 0.21
C THR A 145 2.57 -22.73 1.18
N GLU A 146 3.74 -22.87 1.80
CA GLU A 146 4.28 -21.95 2.75
C GLU A 146 5.81 -21.84 2.56
N VAL A 147 6.32 -20.61 2.58
CA VAL A 147 7.75 -20.33 2.57
C VAL A 147 8.09 -19.51 3.80
N LYS A 148 9.06 -19.99 4.58
CA LYS A 148 9.54 -19.30 5.78
C LYS A 148 11.00 -18.94 5.61
N THR A 149 11.35 -17.72 6.01
CA THR A 149 12.74 -17.28 6.10
C THR A 149 12.95 -16.42 7.32
N SER A 150 14.18 -16.34 7.78
CA SER A 150 14.57 -15.41 8.84
C SER A 150 15.79 -14.62 8.39
N PHE A 151 15.85 -13.36 8.77
CA PHE A 151 17.00 -12.51 8.56
C PHE A 151 17.20 -11.60 9.78
N ILE A 152 18.42 -11.16 9.97
CA ILE A 152 18.79 -10.30 11.10
C ILE A 152 19.02 -8.90 10.57
N ASN A 153 18.29 -7.91 11.11
CA ASN A 153 18.62 -6.51 10.89
C ASN A 153 19.90 -6.18 11.68
N GLN A 154 21.00 -5.89 10.96
CA GLN A 154 22.27 -5.48 11.56
C GLN A 154 22.32 -3.97 11.86
N GLY A 155 21.27 -3.23 11.56
CA GLY A 155 21.13 -1.81 11.87
C GLY A 155 20.74 -1.56 13.32
N ASN A 156 20.93 -0.32 13.76
CA ASN A 156 20.53 0.12 15.13
C ASN A 156 19.08 0.62 15.18
N ILE A 157 18.40 0.62 14.06
CA ILE A 157 17.04 1.17 13.90
C ILE A 157 16.23 0.13 13.14
N GLU A 158 14.96 0.03 13.51
CA GLU A 158 13.99 -0.78 12.78
C GLU A 158 13.88 -0.30 11.33
N ALA A 159 13.95 -1.24 10.41
CA ALA A 159 13.82 -0.96 8.98
C ALA A 159 12.77 -1.90 8.39
N PRO A 160 11.67 -1.37 7.82
CA PRO A 160 10.69 -2.21 7.17
C PRO A 160 11.32 -2.88 5.95
N PRO A 161 11.09 -4.18 5.74
CA PRO A 161 11.61 -4.88 4.57
C PRO A 161 10.81 -4.51 3.32
N ILE A 162 11.45 -4.57 2.16
CA ILE A 162 10.79 -4.59 0.87
C ILE A 162 10.60 -6.07 0.50
N ILE A 163 9.36 -6.49 0.35
CA ILE A 163 9.00 -7.87 0.04
C ILE A 163 8.46 -7.91 -1.39
N GLU A 164 9.21 -8.53 -2.29
CA GLU A 164 8.81 -8.75 -3.68
C GLU A 164 8.39 -10.20 -3.84
N ILE A 165 7.18 -10.43 -4.36
CA ILE A 165 6.62 -11.76 -4.53
C ILE A 165 6.18 -11.95 -5.98
N GLU A 166 6.75 -12.93 -6.63
CA GLU A 166 6.38 -13.35 -7.97
C GLU A 166 5.59 -14.66 -7.91
N ALA A 167 4.30 -14.60 -8.22
CA ALA A 167 3.44 -15.78 -8.29
C ALA A 167 3.59 -16.49 -9.64
N GLN A 168 4.19 -17.66 -9.65
CA GLN A 168 4.41 -18.49 -10.86
C GLN A 168 3.11 -19.12 -11.40
N LYS A 169 2.07 -19.19 -10.60
CA LYS A 169 0.75 -19.77 -10.96
C LYS A 169 -0.36 -18.90 -10.36
N PRO A 170 -1.55 -18.92 -10.99
CA PRO A 170 -2.72 -18.27 -10.42
C PRO A 170 -2.98 -18.76 -8.98
N SER A 171 -3.20 -17.84 -8.07
CA SER A 171 -3.55 -18.10 -6.68
C SER A 171 -4.80 -17.31 -6.32
N THR A 172 -5.62 -17.85 -5.43
CA THR A 172 -6.84 -17.20 -4.93
C THR A 172 -6.55 -16.24 -3.78
N PHE A 173 -5.46 -16.46 -3.08
CA PHE A 173 -5.01 -15.59 -1.99
C PHE A 173 -3.50 -15.68 -1.80
N LEU A 174 -2.97 -14.67 -1.15
CA LEU A 174 -1.61 -14.58 -0.69
C LEU A 174 -1.60 -14.00 0.73
N ASP A 175 -0.97 -14.70 1.65
CA ASP A 175 -0.74 -14.25 3.02
C ASP A 175 0.74 -13.95 3.24
N VAL A 176 1.02 -12.78 3.77
CA VAL A 176 2.37 -12.38 4.17
C VAL A 176 2.35 -12.08 5.67
N TRP A 177 3.25 -12.71 6.38
CA TRP A 177 3.47 -12.53 7.81
C TRP A 177 4.89 -12.05 8.03
N PHE A 178 5.03 -10.96 8.76
CA PHE A 178 6.32 -10.39 9.09
C PHE A 178 6.37 -10.05 10.58
N GLY A 179 7.43 -10.44 11.27
CA GLY A 179 7.62 -10.16 12.69
C GLY A 179 8.18 -11.35 13.46
N GLU A 180 8.35 -11.16 14.77
CA GLU A 180 8.90 -12.14 15.66
C GLU A 180 7.82 -12.92 16.41
N GLY A 181 7.90 -14.25 16.35
CA GLY A 181 7.03 -15.14 17.12
C GLY A 181 5.55 -15.13 16.69
N PRO A 182 4.68 -15.81 17.41
CA PRO A 182 3.28 -15.99 17.01
C PRO A 182 2.37 -14.79 17.33
N TYR A 183 2.79 -13.88 18.20
CA TYR A 183 1.93 -12.78 18.71
C TYR A 183 2.37 -11.39 18.30
N ASN A 184 3.61 -11.22 17.83
CA ASN A 184 4.15 -9.94 17.38
C ASN A 184 4.45 -10.02 15.89
N ARG A 185 3.41 -9.99 15.06
CA ARG A 185 3.50 -10.10 13.61
C ARG A 185 2.61 -9.09 12.94
N ASP A 186 3.18 -8.43 11.95
CA ASP A 186 2.40 -7.75 10.94
C ASP A 186 1.84 -8.75 9.94
N TYR A 187 0.63 -8.50 9.48
CA TYR A 187 -0.09 -9.41 8.61
C TYR A 187 -0.69 -8.66 7.44
N PHE A 188 -0.48 -9.20 6.27
CA PHE A 188 -1.03 -8.68 5.04
C PHE A 188 -1.63 -9.81 4.21
N ARG A 189 -2.86 -9.63 3.73
CA ARG A 189 -3.55 -10.59 2.86
C ARG A 189 -4.06 -9.94 1.59
N ILE A 190 -3.83 -10.60 0.46
CA ILE A 190 -4.50 -10.32 -0.81
C ILE A 190 -5.38 -11.52 -1.15
N GLY A 191 -6.65 -11.28 -1.46
CA GLY A 191 -7.61 -12.33 -1.80
C GLY A 191 -8.13 -13.11 -0.60
N TYR A 192 -8.82 -14.19 -0.89
CA TYR A 192 -9.40 -15.08 0.13
C TYR A 192 -9.21 -16.53 -0.27
N PRO A 193 -8.92 -17.44 0.69
CA PRO A 193 -8.92 -18.87 0.42
C PRO A 193 -10.31 -19.31 -0.03
N LEU A 194 -10.37 -20.06 -1.11
CA LEU A 194 -11.62 -20.70 -1.52
C LEU A 194 -11.99 -21.73 -0.47
N LYS A 195 -13.09 -21.53 0.21
CA LYS A 195 -13.71 -22.55 1.05
C LYS A 195 -14.39 -23.56 0.12
N THR A 196 -13.69 -24.62 -0.23
CA THR A 196 -14.17 -25.67 -1.12
C THR A 196 -15.36 -26.46 -0.54
N GLU A 197 -15.67 -26.26 0.73
CA GLU A 197 -16.76 -26.97 1.41
C GLU A 197 -18.07 -26.17 1.56
N GLN A 198 -18.06 -24.91 1.18
CA GLN A 198 -19.27 -24.08 1.18
C GLN A 198 -19.49 -23.54 -0.22
N LEU A 199 -20.28 -24.29 -1.02
CA LEU A 199 -21.02 -23.66 -2.11
C LEU A 199 -21.73 -22.43 -1.49
N PRO A 200 -21.67 -21.24 -2.13
CA PRO A 200 -22.42 -20.12 -1.63
C PRO A 200 -23.88 -20.53 -1.56
N VAL A 201 -24.36 -20.81 -0.36
CA VAL A 201 -25.78 -21.03 -0.12
C VAL A 201 -26.39 -19.64 -0.23
N GLU A 202 -27.10 -19.40 -1.30
CA GLU A 202 -27.93 -18.21 -1.41
C GLU A 202 -28.86 -18.22 -0.18
N ARG A 203 -28.76 -17.20 0.67
CA ARG A 203 -29.59 -17.07 1.89
C ARG A 203 -31.08 -17.10 1.56
N ASN A 204 -31.45 -16.66 0.36
CA ASN A 204 -32.81 -16.65 -0.17
C ASN A 204 -32.79 -17.38 -1.50
N GLN A 205 -32.84 -18.71 -1.44
CA GLN A 205 -32.92 -19.49 -2.66
C GLN A 205 -34.29 -19.25 -3.30
N ARG A 206 -34.28 -18.77 -4.54
CA ARG A 206 -35.48 -18.61 -5.32
C ARG A 206 -36.00 -19.97 -5.76
N LEU A 207 -37.06 -20.45 -5.15
CA LEU A 207 -37.66 -21.78 -5.43
C LEU A 207 -38.51 -21.76 -6.70
N ILE A 208 -39.24 -20.67 -6.92
CA ILE A 208 -40.06 -20.46 -8.09
C ILE A 208 -39.83 -19.04 -8.63
N TRP A 209 -39.64 -18.95 -9.91
CA TRP A 209 -39.77 -17.70 -10.67
C TRP A 209 -40.82 -17.90 -11.72
N ASP A 210 -41.92 -17.16 -11.61
CA ASP A 210 -43.02 -17.24 -12.57
C ASP A 210 -43.68 -15.86 -12.67
N GLU A 211 -43.71 -15.34 -13.85
CA GLU A 211 -44.34 -14.03 -14.14
C GLU A 211 -45.87 -14.13 -14.27
N MET A 212 -46.42 -15.33 -14.08
CA MET A 212 -47.83 -15.61 -14.25
C MET A 212 -48.38 -15.24 -15.66
N ALA A 213 -47.50 -15.23 -16.62
CA ALA A 213 -47.82 -14.89 -18.01
C ALA A 213 -48.45 -16.05 -18.78
N THR A 214 -48.31 -17.29 -18.29
CA THR A 214 -48.89 -18.48 -18.91
C THR A 214 -49.37 -19.45 -17.85
N THR A 215 -50.45 -20.21 -18.15
CA THR A 215 -51.01 -21.24 -17.24
C THR A 215 -50.18 -22.52 -17.25
N VAL A 216 -49.11 -22.61 -18.03
CA VAL A 216 -48.27 -23.82 -18.11
C VAL A 216 -47.57 -24.05 -16.78
N GLY A 217 -47.67 -25.28 -16.27
CA GLY A 217 -47.11 -25.68 -14.96
C GLY A 217 -48.00 -25.32 -13.75
N TRP A 218 -49.12 -24.70 -13.97
CA TRP A 218 -50.12 -24.43 -12.97
C TRP A 218 -51.28 -25.44 -13.06
N SER A 219 -51.80 -25.92 -11.94
CA SER A 219 -52.88 -26.86 -11.85
C SER A 219 -54.10 -26.19 -11.22
N LYS A 220 -55.30 -26.52 -11.71
CA LYS A 220 -56.57 -26.03 -11.12
C LYS A 220 -56.74 -26.61 -9.70
N VAL A 221 -57.11 -25.79 -8.76
CA VAL A 221 -57.51 -26.22 -7.43
C VAL A 221 -58.96 -26.69 -7.47
N SER A 222 -59.20 -27.89 -6.96
CA SER A 222 -60.55 -28.49 -6.92
C SER A 222 -61.18 -28.48 -5.52
N SER A 223 -60.44 -28.18 -4.47
CA SER A 223 -60.90 -28.12 -3.10
C SER A 223 -60.03 -27.19 -2.26
N MET A 224 -60.64 -26.40 -1.39
CA MET A 224 -60.01 -25.51 -0.40
C MET A 224 -60.76 -25.61 0.91
N GLU A 225 -60.08 -25.41 2.04
CA GLU A 225 -60.63 -25.53 3.38
C GLU A 225 -61.76 -24.52 3.65
N ASP A 226 -61.58 -23.28 3.29
CA ASP A 226 -62.54 -22.15 3.50
C ASP A 226 -63.01 -21.49 2.22
N GLY A 227 -63.23 -22.25 1.14
CA GLY A 227 -63.64 -21.69 -0.12
C GLY A 227 -64.15 -22.70 -1.11
N ASN A 228 -64.84 -22.24 -2.12
CA ASN A 228 -65.33 -23.03 -3.25
C ASN A 228 -64.56 -22.64 -4.52
N PRO A 229 -63.47 -23.39 -4.90
CA PRO A 229 -62.67 -23.10 -6.07
C PRO A 229 -63.39 -23.53 -7.35
N VAL A 230 -64.29 -22.71 -7.83
CA VAL A 230 -65.05 -22.89 -9.07
C VAL A 230 -64.63 -21.88 -10.11
N GLY A 231 -64.91 -22.16 -11.40
CA GLY A 231 -64.58 -21.23 -12.48
C GLY A 231 -63.25 -21.58 -13.18
N GLU A 232 -62.76 -20.66 -13.98
CA GLU A 232 -61.54 -20.82 -14.79
C GLU A 232 -60.61 -19.62 -14.71
N MET A 233 -59.31 -19.93 -14.58
CA MET A 233 -58.21 -18.96 -14.77
C MET A 233 -57.69 -19.07 -16.19
N LYS A 234 -57.44 -17.93 -16.84
CA LYS A 234 -56.76 -17.82 -18.13
C LYS A 234 -55.65 -16.82 -18.04
N SER A 235 -54.82 -16.82 -19.07
CA SER A 235 -53.77 -15.84 -19.24
C SER A 235 -53.92 -15.13 -20.57
N ASP A 236 -53.64 -13.84 -20.56
CA ASP A 236 -53.54 -12.99 -21.77
C ASP A 236 -52.11 -12.86 -22.30
N LYS A 237 -51.18 -13.66 -21.81
CA LYS A 237 -49.71 -13.63 -22.01
C LYS A 237 -48.94 -12.60 -21.18
N TYR A 238 -49.64 -11.80 -20.40
CA TYR A 238 -49.04 -10.81 -19.51
C TYR A 238 -49.36 -11.06 -18.04
N GLN A 239 -50.57 -11.63 -17.76
CA GLN A 239 -51.03 -11.88 -16.42
C GLN A 239 -52.07 -12.99 -16.36
N PHE A 240 -52.32 -13.51 -15.16
CA PHE A 240 -53.46 -14.37 -14.89
C PHE A 240 -54.71 -13.52 -14.63
N PHE A 241 -55.81 -13.97 -15.14
CA PHE A 241 -57.11 -13.40 -14.81
C PHE A 241 -58.18 -14.47 -14.71
N CYS A 242 -59.17 -14.24 -13.88
CA CYS A 242 -60.33 -15.10 -13.78
C CYS A 242 -61.25 -14.88 -14.96
N SER A 243 -61.36 -15.87 -15.85
CA SER A 243 -62.21 -15.80 -17.03
C SER A 243 -63.64 -16.27 -16.76
N ASP A 244 -63.84 -17.06 -15.71
CA ASP A 244 -65.14 -17.52 -15.25
C ASP A 244 -65.12 -17.63 -13.72
N PHE A 245 -66.00 -16.95 -13.03
CA PHE A 245 -66.11 -17.00 -11.56
C PHE A 245 -66.86 -18.20 -11.05
N GLY A 246 -67.54 -18.95 -11.96
CA GLY A 246 -68.42 -20.03 -11.58
C GLY A 246 -69.68 -19.58 -10.85
N THR A 247 -70.48 -20.58 -10.41
CA THR A 247 -71.71 -20.29 -9.66
C THR A 247 -71.49 -20.46 -8.18
N SER A 248 -71.79 -19.46 -7.37
CA SER A 248 -71.70 -19.53 -5.91
C SER A 248 -72.75 -20.46 -5.35
N THR A 249 -72.32 -21.37 -4.50
CA THR A 249 -73.21 -22.37 -3.84
C THR A 249 -73.37 -22.16 -2.34
N GLY A 250 -72.88 -21.06 -1.76
CA GLY A 250 -72.93 -20.80 -0.33
C GLY A 250 -72.35 -19.47 0.13
N LYS A 251 -72.24 -19.31 1.45
CA LYS A 251 -71.60 -18.16 2.08
C LYS A 251 -70.10 -18.49 2.22
N GLY A 252 -69.26 -17.79 1.49
CA GLY A 252 -67.82 -17.97 1.55
C GLY A 252 -67.18 -17.51 0.25
N TRP A 253 -65.84 -17.57 0.20
CA TRP A 253 -65.08 -17.27 -1.00
C TRP A 253 -65.40 -18.25 -2.12
N HIS A 254 -65.66 -17.77 -3.30
CA HIS A 254 -65.78 -18.59 -4.51
C HIS A 254 -65.07 -17.92 -5.68
N GLY A 255 -64.48 -18.71 -6.57
CA GLY A 255 -63.80 -18.22 -7.75
C GLY A 255 -62.75 -19.24 -8.25
N ALA A 256 -62.11 -18.87 -9.34
CA ALA A 256 -61.08 -19.73 -9.91
C ALA A 256 -59.78 -19.64 -9.07
N ALA A 257 -59.19 -20.80 -8.80
CA ALA A 257 -57.92 -20.93 -8.08
C ALA A 257 -56.99 -21.87 -8.83
N VAL A 258 -55.71 -21.56 -8.83
CA VAL A 258 -54.64 -22.39 -9.40
C VAL A 258 -53.53 -22.58 -8.39
N LYS A 259 -52.83 -23.72 -8.48
CA LYS A 259 -51.67 -24.04 -7.64
C LYS A 259 -50.48 -24.48 -8.46
N LYS A 260 -49.30 -24.25 -7.94
CA LYS A 260 -48.03 -24.72 -8.48
C LYS A 260 -47.27 -25.41 -7.38
N ASN A 261 -46.70 -26.59 -7.68
CA ASN A 261 -45.89 -27.32 -6.68
C ASN A 261 -44.53 -26.63 -6.51
N ILE A 262 -44.08 -26.49 -5.28
CA ILE A 262 -42.74 -26.02 -4.93
C ILE A 262 -41.76 -27.20 -5.08
N PRO A 263 -40.73 -27.05 -5.93
CA PRO A 263 -39.70 -28.10 -6.03
C PRO A 263 -38.95 -28.28 -4.69
N GLY A 264 -38.64 -29.52 -4.34
CA GLY A 264 -37.80 -29.81 -3.17
C GLY A 264 -38.52 -30.13 -1.87
N GLY A 265 -39.86 -30.20 -1.86
CA GLY A 265 -40.64 -30.61 -0.69
C GLY A 265 -41.09 -29.47 0.22
N PRO A 266 -41.53 -29.75 1.47
CA PRO A 266 -42.07 -28.73 2.36
C PRO A 266 -41.02 -27.69 2.75
N VAL A 267 -41.38 -26.43 2.58
CA VAL A 267 -40.55 -25.26 2.95
C VAL A 267 -41.11 -24.72 4.27
N GLN A 268 -40.24 -24.47 5.26
CA GLN A 268 -40.69 -23.99 6.57
C GLN A 268 -40.94 -22.46 6.57
N ASP A 269 -40.13 -21.71 5.87
CA ASP A 269 -40.27 -20.26 5.78
C ASP A 269 -40.10 -19.80 4.33
N PHE A 270 -41.04 -19.01 3.80
CA PHE A 270 -40.93 -18.39 2.49
C PHE A 270 -41.62 -17.02 2.48
N ILE A 271 -41.13 -16.17 1.60
CA ILE A 271 -41.68 -14.84 1.33
C ILE A 271 -42.32 -14.87 -0.07
N MET A 272 -43.58 -14.51 -0.16
CA MET A 272 -44.30 -14.31 -1.44
C MET A 272 -44.24 -12.84 -1.87
#